data_71b07ebc060a35cf6c90cb748e5028af
#
_entry.id   71b07ebc060a35cf6c90cb748e5028af
#
_cell.length_a   1.000
_cell.length_b   1.000
_cell.length_c   1.000
_cell.angle_alpha   90.00
_cell.angle_beta   90.00
_cell.angle_gamma   90.00
#
_symmetry.space_group_name_H-M   'P 1'
#
loop_
_entity.id
_entity.type
_entity.pdbx_description
1 polymer ?
#
loop_
_entity_poly.entity_id
_entity_poly.type
_entity_poly.pdbx_seq_one_letter_code
_entity_poly.pdbx_strand_id
1 'polypeptide(L)'
;IDLAAPLAPGQVAAIRAAWLQHHVLAFPDQRLSDDDLERFTLAMGGFGEDPFIAPIPGRRHIIAVARAADETAPIFAETWHTDWSFQARPPAGTCLYGIEIPPVGGDTLFANQHM
;
A
#
# COMPACT_ATOMS: atom_id res chain seq x y z
N ILE A 1 -9.74 3.23 14.30
CA ILE A 1 -8.62 2.32 14.62
C ILE A 1 -7.31 3.10 14.48
N ASP A 2 -6.35 2.83 15.34
CA ASP A 2 -5.02 3.41 15.30
C ASP A 2 -4.02 2.32 14.87
N LEU A 3 -3.45 2.47 13.69
CA LEU A 3 -2.47 1.53 13.14
C LEU A 3 -1.04 1.76 13.65
N ALA A 4 -0.78 2.87 14.36
CA ALA A 4 0.48 3.11 15.05
C ALA A 4 0.61 2.23 16.32
N ALA A 5 -0.50 1.68 16.82
CA ALA A 5 -0.49 0.72 17.91
C ALA A 5 -0.49 -0.73 17.39
N PRO A 6 0.09 -1.68 18.14
CA PRO A 6 -0.03 -3.10 17.82
C PRO A 6 -1.49 -3.53 17.79
N LEU A 7 -1.87 -4.27 16.74
CA LEU A 7 -3.22 -4.79 16.58
C LEU A 7 -3.42 -6.08 17.36
N ALA A 8 -4.56 -6.19 18.03
CA ALA A 8 -4.99 -7.45 18.63
C ALA A 8 -5.37 -8.46 17.53
N PRO A 9 -5.27 -9.79 17.78
CA PRO A 9 -5.63 -10.81 16.79
C PRO A 9 -7.04 -10.67 16.23
N GLY A 10 -8.01 -10.25 17.02
CA GLY A 10 -9.37 -10.00 16.59
C GLY A 10 -9.50 -8.81 15.64
N GLN A 11 -8.68 -7.76 15.82
CA GLN A 11 -8.63 -6.61 14.91
C GLN A 11 -8.01 -7.00 13.56
N VAL A 12 -6.93 -7.78 13.58
CA VAL A 12 -6.31 -8.31 12.34
C VAL A 12 -7.32 -9.14 11.56
N ALA A 13 -8.03 -10.04 12.21
CA ALA A 13 -9.05 -10.87 11.57
C ALA A 13 -10.19 -10.04 10.98
N ALA A 14 -10.66 -9.03 11.69
CA ALA A 14 -11.72 -8.13 11.21
C ALA A 14 -11.27 -7.31 9.99
N ILE A 15 -10.04 -6.77 10.00
CA ILE A 15 -9.47 -6.04 8.85
C ILE A 15 -9.35 -6.98 7.64
N ARG A 16 -8.85 -8.19 7.84
CA ARG A 16 -8.74 -9.17 6.74
C ARG A 16 -10.10 -9.54 6.17
N ALA A 17 -11.11 -9.75 7.00
CA ALA A 17 -12.46 -10.05 6.55
C ALA A 17 -13.05 -8.88 5.73
N ALA A 18 -12.90 -7.66 6.20
CA ALA A 18 -13.33 -6.46 5.50
C ALA A 18 -12.59 -6.30 4.15
N TRP A 19 -11.27 -6.53 4.14
CA TRP A 19 -10.47 -6.46 2.92
C TRP A 19 -10.90 -7.49 1.87
N LEU A 20 -11.14 -8.73 2.27
CA LEU A 20 -11.65 -9.77 1.37
C LEU A 20 -13.05 -9.46 0.83
N GLN A 21 -13.87 -8.75 1.60
CA GLN A 21 -15.21 -8.34 1.17
C GLN A 21 -15.18 -7.12 0.24
N HIS A 22 -14.35 -6.13 0.54
CA HIS A 22 -14.37 -4.83 -0.12
C HIS A 22 -13.21 -4.59 -1.09
N HIS A 23 -12.19 -5.43 -1.06
CA HIS A 23 -10.97 -5.41 -1.89
C HIS A 23 -10.05 -4.21 -1.65
N VAL A 24 -10.59 -3.05 -1.29
CA VAL A 24 -9.86 -1.84 -0.93
C VAL A 24 -10.35 -1.34 0.43
N LEU A 25 -9.43 -1.01 1.31
CA LEU A 25 -9.71 -0.38 2.59
C LEU A 25 -8.93 0.92 2.70
N ALA A 26 -9.56 1.94 3.25
CA ALA A 26 -8.91 3.20 3.58
C ALA A 26 -8.93 3.41 5.11
N PHE A 27 -7.81 3.84 5.65
CA PHE A 27 -7.63 4.15 7.07
C PHE A 27 -7.26 5.64 7.19
N PRO A 28 -8.23 6.53 7.30
CA PRO A 28 -7.95 7.96 7.36
C PRO A 28 -7.24 8.35 8.66
N ASP A 29 -6.60 9.52 8.64
CA ASP A 29 -5.99 10.18 9.79
C ASP A 29 -4.91 9.35 10.53
N GLN A 30 -4.20 8.49 9.81
CA GLN A 30 -3.11 7.72 10.37
C GLN A 30 -1.80 8.52 10.36
N ARG A 31 -1.00 8.38 11.44
CA ARG A 31 0.35 8.91 11.53
C ARG A 31 1.29 7.76 11.86
N LEU A 32 1.90 7.18 10.82
CA LEU A 32 2.72 5.98 10.93
C LEU A 32 4.20 6.33 10.77
N SER A 33 5.02 5.74 11.62
CA SER A 33 6.44 5.57 11.34
C SER A 33 6.64 4.44 10.32
N ASP A 34 7.86 4.32 9.78
CA ASP A 34 8.20 3.19 8.91
C ASP A 34 8.07 1.85 9.65
N ASP A 35 8.39 1.81 10.94
CA ASP A 35 8.20 0.61 11.78
C ASP A 35 6.72 0.24 11.92
N ASP A 36 5.85 1.24 12.06
CA ASP A 36 4.40 1.00 12.16
C ASP A 36 3.84 0.45 10.86
N LEU A 37 4.27 1.02 9.72
CA LEU A 37 3.86 0.56 8.40
C LEU A 37 4.30 -0.89 8.14
N GLU A 38 5.54 -1.22 8.45
CA GLU A 38 6.06 -2.60 8.33
C GLU A 38 5.33 -3.56 9.27
N ARG A 39 5.09 -3.17 10.51
CA ARG A 39 4.34 -3.99 11.49
C ARG A 39 2.92 -4.28 10.99
N PHE A 40 2.21 -3.28 10.49
CA PHE A 40 0.87 -3.47 9.92
C PHE A 40 0.90 -4.41 8.72
N THR A 41 1.84 -4.21 7.78
CA THR A 41 1.99 -5.05 6.60
C THR A 41 2.28 -6.51 6.97
N LEU A 42 3.14 -6.75 7.94
CA LEU A 42 3.42 -8.09 8.47
C LEU A 42 2.16 -8.73 9.06
N ALA A 43 1.36 -7.98 9.79
CA ALA A 43 0.11 -8.49 10.36
C ALA A 43 -0.90 -8.90 9.27
N MET A 44 -0.86 -8.23 8.11
CA MET A 44 -1.75 -8.53 6.98
C MET A 44 -1.29 -9.73 6.12
N GLY A 45 -0.07 -10.21 6.24
CA GLY A 45 0.36 -11.41 5.52
C GLY A 45 1.82 -11.46 5.12
N GLY A 46 2.63 -10.53 5.57
CA GLY A 46 4.07 -10.49 5.27
C GLY A 46 4.43 -9.57 4.12
N PHE A 47 5.70 -9.59 3.75
CA PHE A 47 6.24 -8.73 2.69
C PHE A 47 6.33 -9.46 1.36
N GLY A 48 6.04 -8.72 0.29
CA GLY A 48 6.40 -9.09 -1.08
C GLY A 48 7.80 -8.60 -1.43
N GLU A 49 8.22 -8.89 -2.65
CA GLU A 49 9.47 -8.41 -3.22
C GLU A 49 9.19 -7.57 -4.45
N ASP A 50 9.88 -6.43 -4.56
CA ASP A 50 9.88 -5.61 -5.76
C ASP A 50 11.22 -5.80 -6.49
N PRO A 51 11.21 -6.40 -7.69
CA PRO A 51 12.42 -6.60 -8.47
C PRO A 51 12.91 -5.35 -9.21
N PHE A 52 12.12 -4.26 -9.24
CA PHE A 52 12.40 -3.11 -10.09
C PHE A 52 12.76 -1.83 -9.34
N ILE A 53 12.20 -1.64 -8.14
CA ILE A 53 12.36 -0.41 -7.37
C ILE A 53 13.18 -0.68 -6.12
N ALA A 54 14.24 0.08 -5.94
CA ALA A 54 15.05 -0.02 -4.73
C ALA A 54 14.28 0.50 -3.51
N PRO A 55 14.40 -0.14 -2.34
CA PRO A 55 13.80 0.35 -1.11
C PRO A 55 14.43 1.66 -0.66
N ILE A 56 13.72 2.37 0.22
CA ILE A 56 14.25 3.58 0.85
C ILE A 56 15.47 3.25 1.72
N PRO A 57 16.38 4.21 1.98
CA PRO A 57 17.55 3.98 2.82
C PRO A 57 17.18 3.42 4.20
N GLY A 58 17.89 2.37 4.62
CA GLY A 58 17.71 1.72 5.91
C GLY A 58 16.51 0.76 6.02
N ARG A 59 15.75 0.56 4.94
CA ARG A 59 14.61 -0.39 4.87
C ARG A 59 14.77 -1.37 3.72
N ARG A 60 14.17 -2.54 3.85
CA ARG A 60 14.17 -3.57 2.80
C ARG A 60 12.82 -3.68 2.08
N HIS A 61 11.74 -3.25 2.71
CA HIS A 61 10.38 -3.55 2.27
C HIS A 61 9.52 -2.30 2.02
N ILE A 62 10.10 -1.11 2.18
CA ILE A 62 9.42 0.15 1.90
C ILE A 62 10.07 0.80 0.68
N ILE A 63 9.27 1.06 -0.32
CA ILE A 63 9.65 1.86 -1.49
C ILE A 63 8.95 3.21 -1.45
N ALA A 64 9.57 4.22 -2.02
CA ALA A 64 8.95 5.54 -2.15
C ALA A 64 8.44 5.76 -3.56
N VAL A 65 7.22 6.27 -3.66
CA VAL A 65 6.65 6.80 -4.90
C VAL A 65 6.43 8.28 -4.68
N ALA A 66 7.19 9.12 -5.39
CA ALA A 66 7.11 10.56 -5.25
C ALA A 66 7.04 11.21 -6.64
N ARG A 67 6.36 12.35 -6.70
CA ARG A 67 6.29 13.20 -7.88
C ARG A 67 6.44 14.66 -7.48
N ALA A 68 7.38 15.35 -8.12
CA ALA A 68 7.54 16.79 -7.92
C ALA A 68 6.45 17.56 -8.68
N ALA A 69 6.10 18.76 -8.19
CA ALA A 69 5.05 19.58 -8.80
C ALA A 69 5.38 20.03 -10.24
N ASP A 70 6.66 20.16 -10.58
CA ASP A 70 7.17 20.56 -11.89
C ASP A 70 7.60 19.39 -12.77
N GLU A 71 7.38 18.15 -12.31
CA GLU A 71 7.72 16.96 -13.06
C GLU A 71 6.78 16.74 -14.24
N THR A 72 7.34 16.57 -15.44
CA THR A 72 6.60 16.37 -16.70
C THR A 72 6.70 14.96 -17.26
N ALA A 73 7.46 14.08 -16.59
CA ALA A 73 7.55 12.66 -16.95
C ALA A 73 6.18 11.97 -16.86
N PRO A 74 5.95 10.85 -17.56
CA PRO A 74 4.77 10.03 -17.39
C PRO A 74 4.53 9.68 -15.92
N ILE A 75 3.28 9.68 -15.51
CA ILE A 75 2.90 9.33 -14.13
C ILE A 75 3.20 7.85 -13.89
N PHE A 76 3.86 7.52 -12.77
CA PHE A 76 4.08 6.15 -12.40
C PHE A 76 2.73 5.40 -12.30
N ALA A 77 2.66 4.25 -12.97
CA ALA A 77 1.46 3.38 -12.98
C ALA A 77 0.17 4.08 -13.45
N GLU A 78 0.25 4.98 -14.44
CA GLU A 78 -0.91 5.73 -14.97
C GLU A 78 -1.89 4.88 -15.79
N THR A 79 -1.48 3.69 -16.21
CA THR A 79 -2.34 2.75 -16.94
C THR A 79 -2.94 1.71 -16.04
N TRP A 80 -4.12 1.18 -16.41
CA TRP A 80 -4.74 0.07 -15.69
C TRP A 80 -3.81 -1.15 -15.66
N HIS A 81 -3.55 -1.67 -14.47
CA HIS A 81 -2.65 -2.81 -14.26
C HIS A 81 -3.06 -3.60 -13.01
N THR A 82 -2.45 -4.75 -12.84
CA THR A 82 -2.45 -5.50 -11.58
C THR A 82 -1.04 -5.51 -11.02
N ASP A 83 -0.92 -5.33 -9.71
CA ASP A 83 0.39 -5.27 -9.05
C ASP A 83 1.05 -6.65 -9.01
N TRP A 84 2.27 -6.74 -9.55
CA TRP A 84 3.15 -7.91 -9.47
C TRP A 84 2.51 -9.26 -9.82
N SER A 85 1.43 -9.29 -10.58
CA SER A 85 0.72 -10.51 -10.98
C SER A 85 1.56 -11.48 -11.82
N PHE A 86 2.67 -11.01 -12.40
CA PHE A 86 3.63 -11.82 -13.17
C PHE A 86 4.56 -12.68 -12.30
N GLN A 87 4.63 -12.46 -11.00
CA GLN A 87 5.47 -13.25 -10.09
C GLN A 87 4.87 -14.63 -9.86
N ALA A 88 5.72 -15.65 -9.68
CA ALA A 88 5.27 -17.00 -9.35
C ALA A 88 4.50 -17.06 -8.02
N ARG A 89 4.79 -16.16 -7.10
CA ARG A 89 4.07 -15.93 -5.85
C ARG A 89 3.77 -14.44 -5.72
N PRO A 90 2.71 -13.96 -6.34
CA PRO A 90 2.37 -12.54 -6.26
C PRO A 90 1.99 -12.17 -4.82
N PRO A 91 2.25 -10.93 -4.39
CA PRO A 91 1.78 -10.44 -3.10
C PRO A 91 0.25 -10.44 -3.06
N ALA A 92 -0.32 -10.65 -1.87
CA ALA A 92 -1.76 -10.66 -1.68
C ALA A 92 -2.40 -9.27 -1.83
N GLY A 93 -1.63 -8.21 -1.66
CA GLY A 93 -2.08 -6.83 -1.79
C GLY A 93 -0.95 -5.83 -1.64
N THR A 94 -1.29 -4.58 -1.80
CA THR A 94 -0.37 -3.44 -1.68
C THR A 94 -0.84 -2.53 -0.55
N CYS A 95 0.07 -2.12 0.30
CA CYS A 95 -0.17 -1.13 1.35
C CYS A 95 0.47 0.20 0.93
N LEU A 96 -0.35 1.24 0.79
CA LEU A 96 0.11 2.60 0.46
C LEU A 96 -0.09 3.51 1.67
N TYR A 97 0.94 4.26 2.03
CA TYR A 97 0.87 5.28 3.06
C TYR A 97 1.15 6.66 2.44
N GLY A 98 0.14 7.51 2.45
CA GLY A 98 0.25 8.88 1.93
C GLY A 98 0.97 9.78 2.92
N ILE A 99 2.11 10.33 2.52
CA ILE A 99 2.89 11.28 3.32
C ILE A 99 2.54 12.71 2.91
N GLU A 100 2.56 12.98 1.61
CA GLU A 100 2.22 14.28 1.04
C GLU A 100 1.26 14.05 -0.12
N ILE A 101 0.03 14.52 0.04
CA ILE A 101 -1.05 14.34 -0.93
C ILE A 101 -1.47 15.71 -1.46
N PRO A 102 -1.56 15.91 -2.78
CA PRO A 102 -2.00 17.17 -3.34
C PRO A 102 -3.47 17.46 -2.97
N PRO A 103 -3.86 18.72 -2.82
CA PRO A 103 -5.25 19.09 -2.48
C PRO A 103 -6.24 18.80 -3.61
N VAL A 104 -5.74 18.63 -4.85
CA VAL A 104 -6.56 18.34 -6.04
C VAL A 104 -5.78 17.40 -6.96
N GLY A 105 -6.45 16.39 -7.47
CA GLY A 105 -5.86 15.43 -8.40
C GLY A 105 -5.01 14.35 -7.73
N GLY A 106 -4.44 13.48 -8.54
CA GLY A 106 -3.61 12.37 -8.06
C GLY A 106 -4.41 11.21 -7.46
N ASP A 107 -5.69 11.10 -7.79
CA ASP A 107 -6.55 10.02 -7.28
C ASP A 107 -6.07 8.65 -7.73
N THR A 108 -6.10 7.69 -6.82
CA THR A 108 -5.89 6.28 -7.14
C THR A 108 -7.24 5.64 -7.46
N LEU A 109 -7.36 5.09 -8.66
CA LEU A 109 -8.58 4.44 -9.13
C LEU A 109 -8.45 2.93 -9.05
N PHE A 110 -9.53 2.25 -8.70
CA PHE A 110 -9.59 0.80 -8.59
C PHE A 110 -10.72 0.24 -9.45
N ALA A 111 -10.49 -0.93 -10.05
CA ALA A 111 -11.51 -1.68 -10.77
C ALA A 111 -11.63 -3.08 -10.19
N ASN A 112 -12.86 -3.51 -9.91
CA ASN A 112 -13.14 -4.87 -9.45
C ASN A 112 -13.17 -5.83 -10.64
N GLN A 113 -12.28 -6.81 -10.66
CA GLN A 113 -12.20 -7.81 -11.72
C GLN A 113 -13.02 -9.09 -11.45
N HIS A 114 -13.72 -9.16 -10.31
CA HIS A 114 -14.60 -10.28 -9.97
C HIS A 114 -16.03 -10.13 -10.49
N MET A 115 -16.33 -9.02 -11.14
CA MET A 115 -17.67 -8.74 -11.68
C MET A 115 -17.78 -9.14 -13.15
#